data_7afc7ee9b47dc0d4c914987455adc339
#
_entry.id   7afc7ee9b47dc0d4c914987455adc339
#
_cell.length_a   1.000
_cell.length_b   1.000
_cell.length_c   1.000
_cell.angle_alpha   90.00
_cell.angle_beta   90.00
_cell.angle_gamma   90.00
#
_symmetry.space_group_name_H-M   'P 1'
#
loop_
_entity.id
_entity.type
_entity.pdbx_description
1 polymer ?
#
loop_
_entity_poly.entity_id
_entity_poly.type
_entity_poly.pdbx_seq_one_letter_code
_entity_poly.pdbx_strand_id
1 'polypeptide(L)'
;MERLNIVMIGATGHLQSVMDSALAMGSYRIASIVDDTTPMGREYFGQTVEGTTELLPTIRERGVRHAFISAGSIGGYGRREEWYLLAKRMGFEIVNIVDPTAAVSPFACIGESVFIGTNAVVNAYAQIGNMAIINTGAIVEHADTIEDFAHIAPGCTLSGGVRVCRGAHVGTGAAVRQNVVIGAEAIVGVGSVVLKDIAPGAVAYGNPCREQKHII
;
A
#
# COMPACT_ATOMS: atom_id res chain seq x y z
N MET A 1 5.96 13.80 -22.81
CA MET A 1 6.65 12.52 -22.59
C MET A 1 5.70 11.39 -22.94
N GLU A 2 6.20 10.31 -23.51
CA GLU A 2 5.38 9.12 -23.78
C GLU A 2 5.04 8.44 -22.44
N ARG A 3 3.78 8.04 -22.26
CA ARG A 3 3.33 7.37 -21.04
C ARG A 3 3.84 5.93 -21.02
N LEU A 4 4.34 5.47 -19.88
CA LEU A 4 4.80 4.09 -19.69
C LEU A 4 3.59 3.15 -19.56
N ASN A 5 3.60 2.04 -20.30
CA ASN A 5 2.59 0.99 -20.17
C ASN A 5 2.83 0.19 -18.88
N ILE A 6 1.79 0.09 -18.03
CA ILE A 6 1.83 -0.59 -16.76
C ILE A 6 0.75 -1.68 -16.67
N VAL A 7 1.07 -2.83 -16.08
CA VAL A 7 0.09 -3.83 -15.64
C VAL A 7 -0.23 -3.63 -14.16
N MET A 8 -1.52 -3.61 -13.84
CA MET A 8 -2.03 -3.63 -12.46
C MET A 8 -2.27 -5.08 -12.07
N ILE A 9 -1.66 -5.53 -10.96
CA ILE A 9 -1.81 -6.88 -10.43
C ILE A 9 -2.61 -6.80 -9.13
N GLY A 10 -3.83 -7.31 -9.17
CA GLY A 10 -4.81 -7.20 -8.08
C GLY A 10 -5.93 -6.20 -8.37
N ALA A 11 -7.17 -6.68 -8.34
CA ALA A 11 -8.38 -5.93 -8.70
C ALA A 11 -9.39 -5.84 -7.53
N THR A 12 -8.88 -5.65 -6.31
CA THR A 12 -9.70 -5.39 -5.11
C THR A 12 -10.25 -3.96 -5.09
N GLY A 13 -11.07 -3.62 -4.09
CA GLY A 13 -11.58 -2.25 -3.93
C GLY A 13 -10.47 -1.17 -3.91
N HIS A 14 -9.28 -1.51 -3.43
CA HIS A 14 -8.12 -0.61 -3.38
C HIS A 14 -7.62 -0.21 -4.78
N LEU A 15 -7.79 -1.07 -5.79
CA LEU A 15 -7.43 -0.75 -7.18
C LEU A 15 -8.04 0.58 -7.64
N GLN A 16 -9.24 0.93 -7.20
CA GLN A 16 -9.90 2.18 -7.62
C GLN A 16 -9.07 3.41 -7.23
N SER A 17 -8.61 3.47 -5.98
CA SER A 17 -7.76 4.58 -5.51
C SER A 17 -6.38 4.58 -6.20
N VAL A 18 -5.81 3.39 -6.43
CA VAL A 18 -4.53 3.25 -7.13
C VAL A 18 -4.64 3.73 -8.58
N MET A 19 -5.70 3.33 -9.30
CA MET A 19 -5.91 3.75 -10.69
C MET A 19 -6.17 5.23 -10.81
N ASP A 20 -6.98 5.80 -9.92
CA ASP A 20 -7.26 7.24 -9.90
C ASP A 20 -5.96 8.04 -9.78
N SER A 21 -5.12 7.71 -8.79
CA SER A 21 -3.81 8.34 -8.62
C SER A 21 -2.86 8.09 -9.79
N ALA A 22 -2.81 6.87 -10.34
CA ALA A 22 -1.95 6.54 -11.48
C ALA A 22 -2.34 7.33 -12.74
N LEU A 23 -3.64 7.53 -12.98
CA LEU A 23 -4.16 8.34 -14.07
C LEU A 23 -3.86 9.82 -13.83
N ALA A 24 -4.01 10.32 -12.61
CA ALA A 24 -3.70 11.70 -12.23
C ALA A 24 -2.21 12.04 -12.38
N MET A 25 -1.30 11.09 -12.13
CA MET A 25 0.15 11.26 -12.38
C MET A 25 0.46 11.57 -13.84
N GLY A 26 -0.35 11.07 -14.78
CA GLY A 26 -0.14 11.27 -16.21
C GLY A 26 1.09 10.56 -16.80
N SER A 27 1.91 9.92 -15.97
CA SER A 27 3.14 9.20 -16.37
C SER A 27 2.85 7.79 -16.89
N TYR A 28 1.73 7.20 -16.50
CA TYR A 28 1.37 5.83 -16.84
C TYR A 28 0.14 5.74 -17.75
N ARG A 29 0.14 4.67 -18.56
CA ARG A 29 -1.04 4.15 -19.26
C ARG A 29 -1.29 2.76 -18.71
N ILE A 30 -2.46 2.51 -18.15
CA ILE A 30 -2.86 1.19 -17.69
C ILE A 30 -3.11 0.34 -18.93
N ALA A 31 -2.22 -0.63 -19.17
CA ALA A 31 -2.25 -1.49 -20.35
C ALA A 31 -3.00 -2.78 -20.08
N SER A 32 -3.06 -3.24 -18.82
CA SER A 32 -3.71 -4.48 -18.44
C SER A 32 -4.04 -4.49 -16.94
N ILE A 33 -5.09 -5.19 -16.56
CA ILE A 33 -5.44 -5.51 -15.17
C ILE A 33 -5.59 -7.02 -15.06
N VAL A 34 -4.89 -7.64 -14.11
CA VAL A 34 -4.99 -9.08 -13.83
C VAL A 34 -5.28 -9.32 -12.35
N ASP A 35 -6.08 -10.35 -12.05
CA ASP A 35 -6.42 -10.75 -10.69
C ASP A 35 -6.85 -12.21 -10.65
N ASP A 36 -6.38 -12.99 -9.66
CA ASP A 36 -6.67 -14.42 -9.56
C ASP A 36 -8.04 -14.73 -8.95
N THR A 37 -8.75 -13.71 -8.44
CA THR A 37 -10.03 -13.86 -7.73
C THR A 37 -11.15 -13.01 -8.27
N THR A 38 -10.83 -11.89 -8.87
CA THR A 38 -11.82 -11.00 -9.47
C THR A 38 -12.23 -11.54 -10.84
N PRO A 39 -13.54 -11.67 -11.13
CA PRO A 39 -14.00 -12.18 -12.41
C PRO A 39 -13.45 -11.37 -13.60
N MET A 40 -13.03 -12.07 -14.65
CA MET A 40 -12.69 -11.49 -15.94
C MET A 40 -13.86 -10.65 -16.48
N GLY A 41 -13.56 -9.50 -17.09
CA GLY A 41 -14.55 -8.56 -17.64
C GLY A 41 -15.06 -7.53 -16.61
N ARG A 42 -14.72 -7.64 -15.32
CA ARG A 42 -15.05 -6.58 -14.35
C ARG A 42 -14.34 -5.29 -14.73
N GLU A 43 -15.10 -4.20 -14.78
CA GLU A 43 -14.63 -2.90 -15.26
C GLU A 43 -14.15 -1.98 -14.13
N TYR A 44 -13.07 -1.23 -14.42
CA TYR A 44 -12.53 -0.14 -13.61
C TYR A 44 -12.04 0.98 -14.55
N PHE A 45 -12.61 2.18 -14.45
CA PHE A 45 -12.22 3.36 -15.25
C PHE A 45 -12.12 3.08 -16.76
N GLY A 46 -13.07 2.31 -17.31
CA GLY A 46 -13.07 1.92 -18.73
C GLY A 46 -12.04 0.84 -19.11
N GLN A 47 -11.35 0.25 -18.14
CA GLN A 47 -10.47 -0.90 -18.29
C GLN A 47 -11.11 -2.12 -17.66
N THR A 48 -10.91 -3.30 -18.24
CA THR A 48 -11.46 -4.54 -17.72
C THR A 48 -10.36 -5.45 -17.18
N VAL A 49 -10.72 -6.28 -16.18
CA VAL A 49 -9.85 -7.39 -15.76
C VAL A 49 -9.75 -8.38 -16.94
N GLU A 50 -8.54 -8.58 -17.47
CA GLU A 50 -8.29 -9.43 -18.62
C GLU A 50 -8.23 -10.93 -18.27
N GLY A 51 -7.92 -11.25 -17.01
CA GLY A 51 -7.81 -12.62 -16.50
C GLY A 51 -6.92 -12.71 -15.28
N THR A 52 -6.30 -13.88 -15.09
CA THR A 52 -5.43 -14.17 -13.93
C THR A 52 -3.98 -13.76 -14.17
N THR A 53 -3.15 -13.90 -13.13
CA THR A 53 -1.69 -13.69 -13.22
C THR A 53 -0.99 -14.60 -14.22
N GLU A 54 -1.63 -15.67 -14.69
CA GLU A 54 -1.13 -16.52 -15.77
C GLU A 54 -0.94 -15.77 -17.11
N LEU A 55 -1.61 -14.63 -17.29
CA LEU A 55 -1.44 -13.78 -18.48
C LEU A 55 -0.17 -12.92 -18.45
N LEU A 56 0.54 -12.82 -17.33
CA LEU A 56 1.71 -11.94 -17.21
C LEU A 56 2.80 -12.21 -18.27
N PRO A 57 3.13 -13.47 -18.68
CA PRO A 57 4.07 -13.71 -19.77
C PRO A 57 3.60 -13.05 -21.08
N THR A 58 2.35 -13.26 -21.47
CA THR A 58 1.77 -12.70 -22.69
C THR A 58 1.73 -11.16 -22.64
N ILE A 59 1.40 -10.57 -21.49
CA ILE A 59 1.42 -9.12 -21.28
C ILE A 59 2.85 -8.59 -21.48
N ARG A 60 3.84 -9.31 -20.98
CA ARG A 60 5.25 -8.98 -21.15
C ARG A 60 5.69 -9.04 -22.63
N GLU A 61 5.23 -10.05 -23.39
CA GLU A 61 5.46 -10.20 -24.82
C GLU A 61 4.82 -9.04 -25.62
N ARG A 62 3.68 -8.51 -25.18
CA ARG A 62 3.05 -7.29 -25.74
C ARG A 62 3.86 -6.00 -25.49
N GLY A 63 5.01 -6.08 -24.81
CA GLY A 63 5.91 -4.97 -24.53
C GLY A 63 5.65 -4.20 -23.26
N VAL A 64 4.73 -4.65 -22.38
CA VAL A 64 4.53 -4.05 -21.07
C VAL A 64 5.70 -4.43 -20.17
N ARG A 65 6.41 -3.42 -19.64
CA ARG A 65 7.62 -3.62 -18.83
C ARG A 65 7.43 -3.30 -17.36
N HIS A 66 6.43 -2.51 -17.01
CA HIS A 66 6.21 -1.99 -15.67
C HIS A 66 5.01 -2.68 -15.02
N ALA A 67 5.10 -2.92 -13.72
CA ALA A 67 4.01 -3.50 -12.93
C ALA A 67 3.83 -2.77 -11.59
N PHE A 68 2.60 -2.76 -11.10
CA PHE A 68 2.24 -2.33 -9.77
C PHE A 68 1.29 -3.37 -9.14
N ILE A 69 1.51 -3.70 -7.85
CA ILE A 69 0.62 -4.60 -7.12
C ILE A 69 -0.45 -3.77 -6.42
N SER A 70 -1.66 -3.79 -6.97
CA SER A 70 -2.77 -2.88 -6.63
C SER A 70 -3.78 -3.44 -5.63
N ALA A 71 -3.50 -4.60 -5.03
CA ALA A 71 -4.34 -5.15 -3.98
C ALA A 71 -4.04 -4.53 -2.62
N GLY A 72 -5.09 -4.16 -1.88
CA GLY A 72 -4.99 -3.86 -0.46
C GLY A 72 -5.11 -5.11 0.39
N SER A 73 -4.69 -5.03 1.65
CA SER A 73 -4.86 -6.11 2.62
C SER A 73 -5.06 -5.57 4.04
N ILE A 74 -5.83 -6.31 4.84
CA ILE A 74 -5.95 -6.14 6.28
C ILE A 74 -5.78 -7.52 6.90
N GLY A 75 -4.82 -7.69 7.81
CA GLY A 75 -4.59 -8.96 8.50
C GLY A 75 -4.01 -10.07 7.64
N GLY A 76 -3.24 -9.73 6.61
CA GLY A 76 -2.54 -10.71 5.77
C GLY A 76 -2.04 -10.10 4.47
N TYR A 77 -0.81 -10.37 4.10
CA TYR A 77 -0.18 -9.82 2.88
C TYR A 77 0.36 -10.90 1.94
N GLY A 78 0.21 -12.19 2.27
CA GLY A 78 0.86 -13.30 1.55
C GLY A 78 0.62 -13.27 0.05
N ARG A 79 -0.62 -13.05 -0.39
CA ARG A 79 -0.94 -12.94 -1.83
C ARG A 79 -0.27 -11.74 -2.50
N ARG A 80 -0.16 -10.60 -1.82
CA ARG A 80 0.54 -9.42 -2.33
C ARG A 80 2.03 -9.71 -2.49
N GLU A 81 2.62 -10.44 -1.55
CA GLU A 81 4.01 -10.89 -1.62
C GLU A 81 4.23 -11.87 -2.76
N GLU A 82 3.35 -12.87 -2.92
CA GLU A 82 3.40 -13.83 -4.04
C GLU A 82 3.40 -13.11 -5.39
N TRP A 83 2.48 -12.18 -5.61
CA TRP A 83 2.38 -11.42 -6.85
C TRP A 83 3.58 -10.49 -7.08
N TYR A 84 4.08 -9.84 -6.04
CA TYR A 84 5.28 -9.03 -6.11
C TYR A 84 6.50 -9.86 -6.55
N LEU A 85 6.72 -10.99 -5.90
CA LEU A 85 7.82 -11.89 -6.23
C LEU A 85 7.65 -12.50 -7.63
N LEU A 86 6.42 -12.82 -8.04
CA LEU A 86 6.12 -13.32 -9.38
C LEU A 86 6.48 -12.28 -10.45
N ALA A 87 6.02 -11.04 -10.28
CA ALA A 87 6.32 -9.95 -11.21
C ALA A 87 7.83 -9.69 -11.32
N LYS A 88 8.55 -9.70 -10.20
CA LYS A 88 10.02 -9.58 -10.17
C LYS A 88 10.70 -10.72 -10.92
N ARG A 89 10.31 -11.97 -10.68
CA ARG A 89 10.87 -13.15 -11.39
C ARG A 89 10.62 -13.08 -12.89
N MET A 90 9.50 -12.53 -13.32
CA MET A 90 9.19 -12.30 -14.73
C MET A 90 9.92 -11.10 -15.34
N GLY A 91 10.72 -10.38 -14.56
CA GLY A 91 11.53 -9.25 -15.02
C GLY A 91 10.70 -7.98 -15.28
N PHE A 92 9.55 -7.81 -14.62
CA PHE A 92 8.87 -6.52 -14.58
C PHE A 92 9.66 -5.53 -13.72
N GLU A 93 9.72 -4.30 -14.17
CA GLU A 93 10.15 -3.16 -13.37
C GLU A 93 8.99 -2.75 -12.46
N ILE A 94 9.21 -2.82 -11.16
CA ILE A 94 8.18 -2.51 -10.18
C ILE A 94 8.20 -1.01 -9.90
N VAL A 95 7.06 -0.35 -10.10
CA VAL A 95 6.95 1.10 -9.96
C VAL A 95 6.19 1.49 -8.69
N ASN A 96 6.32 2.76 -8.29
CA ASN A 96 5.52 3.38 -7.24
C ASN A 96 4.38 4.18 -7.84
N ILE A 97 3.26 4.24 -7.14
CA ILE A 97 2.15 5.15 -7.46
C ILE A 97 2.05 6.18 -6.34
N VAL A 98 2.37 7.42 -6.68
CA VAL A 98 2.34 8.55 -5.75
C VAL A 98 1.37 9.59 -6.30
N ASP A 99 0.29 9.81 -5.58
CA ASP A 99 -0.72 10.78 -5.99
C ASP A 99 -0.10 12.18 -6.12
N PRO A 100 -0.40 12.95 -7.18
CA PRO A 100 0.16 14.30 -7.36
C PRO A 100 -0.16 15.28 -6.25
N THR A 101 -1.19 15.01 -5.44
CA THR A 101 -1.56 15.84 -4.28
C THR A 101 -0.84 15.42 -3.00
N ALA A 102 -0.14 14.30 -3.01
CA ALA A 102 0.64 13.85 -1.86
C ALA A 102 1.88 14.75 -1.63
N ALA A 103 2.13 15.10 -0.38
CA ALA A 103 3.33 15.84 0.01
C ALA A 103 4.40 14.86 0.49
N VAL A 104 5.40 14.58 -0.35
CA VAL A 104 6.49 13.66 -0.03
C VAL A 104 7.79 14.43 0.07
N SER A 105 8.45 14.33 1.22
CA SER A 105 9.76 14.96 1.44
C SER A 105 10.82 14.36 0.52
N PRO A 106 11.69 15.17 -0.12
CA PRO A 106 12.82 14.67 -0.90
C PRO A 106 13.88 13.95 -0.05
N PHE A 107 13.79 14.05 1.26
CA PHE A 107 14.66 13.33 2.21
C PHE A 107 14.04 12.03 2.73
N ALA A 108 12.83 11.66 2.30
CA ALA A 108 12.26 10.36 2.58
C ALA A 108 12.84 9.28 1.65
N CYS A 109 13.00 8.05 2.16
CA CYS A 109 13.38 6.90 1.35
C CYS A 109 12.14 6.04 1.08
N ILE A 110 11.88 5.76 -0.20
CA ILE A 110 10.68 5.01 -0.63
C ILE A 110 11.13 3.73 -1.34
N GLY A 111 10.61 2.59 -0.90
CA GLY A 111 10.83 1.29 -1.52
C GLY A 111 10.11 1.08 -2.86
N GLU A 112 9.89 -0.17 -3.24
CA GLU A 112 9.21 -0.56 -4.47
C GLU A 112 7.73 -0.90 -4.24
N SER A 113 6.88 -0.69 -5.24
CA SER A 113 5.43 -0.94 -5.21
C SER A 113 4.71 -0.25 -4.04
N VAL A 114 5.18 0.93 -3.68
CA VAL A 114 4.57 1.75 -2.64
C VAL A 114 3.41 2.55 -3.25
N PHE A 115 2.28 2.55 -2.57
CA PHE A 115 1.18 3.47 -2.84
C PHE A 115 1.20 4.62 -1.84
N ILE A 116 1.23 5.85 -2.34
CA ILE A 116 1.04 7.06 -1.54
C ILE A 116 -0.17 7.80 -2.12
N GLY A 117 -1.28 7.75 -1.39
CA GLY A 117 -2.60 8.20 -1.85
C GLY A 117 -2.82 9.69 -1.75
N THR A 118 -3.97 10.12 -2.23
CA THR A 118 -4.43 11.52 -2.29
C THR A 118 -4.27 12.22 -0.94
N ASN A 119 -3.63 13.41 -0.95
CA ASN A 119 -3.36 14.24 0.23
C ASN A 119 -2.58 13.54 1.37
N ALA A 120 -1.92 12.42 1.11
CA ALA A 120 -1.03 11.81 2.09
C ALA A 120 0.24 12.64 2.28
N VAL A 121 0.80 12.58 3.48
CA VAL A 121 2.03 13.31 3.85
C VAL A 121 3.10 12.30 4.29
N VAL A 122 4.29 12.40 3.71
CA VAL A 122 5.48 11.63 4.12
C VAL A 122 6.62 12.62 4.39
N ASN A 123 6.96 12.79 5.65
CA ASN A 123 7.90 13.81 6.12
C ASN A 123 9.38 13.36 6.03
N ALA A 124 10.27 14.27 6.38
CA ALA A 124 11.71 14.11 6.23
C ALA A 124 12.24 12.91 7.03
N TYR A 125 13.17 12.18 6.39
CA TYR A 125 13.83 10.99 6.94
C TYR A 125 12.91 9.81 7.25
N ALA A 126 11.65 9.84 6.83
CA ALA A 126 10.80 8.67 6.86
C ALA A 126 11.36 7.57 5.94
N GLN A 127 11.29 6.33 6.40
CA GLN A 127 11.72 5.13 5.68
C GLN A 127 10.47 4.32 5.34
N ILE A 128 10.15 4.20 4.06
CA ILE A 128 8.97 3.46 3.60
C ILE A 128 9.44 2.20 2.88
N GLY A 129 9.11 1.05 3.44
CA GLY A 129 9.45 -0.28 2.90
C GLY A 129 8.65 -0.64 1.65
N ASN A 130 9.05 -1.76 1.04
CA ASN A 130 8.41 -2.26 -0.17
C ASN A 130 6.94 -2.62 0.08
N MET A 131 6.10 -2.42 -0.92
CA MET A 131 4.69 -2.79 -0.86
C MET A 131 3.88 -2.10 0.25
N ALA A 132 4.44 -1.07 0.89
CA ALA A 132 3.72 -0.29 1.89
C ALA A 132 2.59 0.53 1.24
N ILE A 133 1.53 0.74 1.99
CA ILE A 133 0.39 1.57 1.59
C ILE A 133 0.29 2.74 2.57
N ILE A 134 0.52 3.95 2.08
CA ILE A 134 0.25 5.20 2.78
C ILE A 134 -1.03 5.77 2.15
N ASN A 135 -2.16 5.50 2.78
CA ASN A 135 -3.47 5.71 2.15
C ASN A 135 -3.90 7.19 2.19
N THR A 136 -5.04 7.49 1.59
CA THR A 136 -5.63 8.83 1.45
C THR A 136 -5.58 9.62 2.77
N GLY A 137 -4.95 10.80 2.75
CA GLY A 137 -4.86 11.70 3.90
C GLY A 137 -4.06 11.16 5.10
N ALA A 138 -3.35 10.04 4.96
CA ALA A 138 -2.51 9.52 6.03
C ALA A 138 -1.26 10.41 6.22
N ILE A 139 -0.83 10.59 7.46
CA ILE A 139 0.34 11.36 7.82
C ILE A 139 1.39 10.44 8.43
N VAL A 140 2.54 10.36 7.78
CA VAL A 140 3.77 9.72 8.24
C VAL A 140 4.76 10.83 8.58
N GLU A 141 5.07 10.99 9.84
CA GLU A 141 5.93 12.05 10.34
C GLU A 141 7.43 11.76 10.16
N HIS A 142 8.25 12.78 10.57
CA HIS A 142 9.71 12.68 10.42
C HIS A 142 10.28 11.48 11.16
N ALA A 143 11.27 10.85 10.54
CA ALA A 143 12.01 9.70 11.09
C ALA A 143 11.15 8.46 11.37
N ASP A 144 9.91 8.39 10.85
CA ASP A 144 9.10 7.19 10.93
C ASP A 144 9.70 6.06 10.09
N THR A 145 9.50 4.82 10.55
CA THR A 145 9.87 3.61 9.81
C THR A 145 8.62 2.78 9.55
N ILE A 146 8.22 2.73 8.29
CA ILE A 146 7.11 1.90 7.81
C ILE A 146 7.72 0.73 7.06
N GLU A 147 7.66 -0.46 7.64
CA GLU A 147 8.28 -1.65 7.06
C GLU A 147 7.44 -2.22 5.91
N ASP A 148 8.02 -3.24 5.22
CA ASP A 148 7.41 -3.88 4.06
C ASP A 148 5.97 -4.34 4.34
N PHE A 149 5.09 -4.18 3.36
CA PHE A 149 3.67 -4.58 3.41
C PHE A 149 2.81 -3.90 4.47
N ALA A 150 3.35 -2.98 5.27
CA ALA A 150 2.57 -2.25 6.25
C ALA A 150 1.53 -1.35 5.58
N HIS A 151 0.40 -1.14 6.24
CA HIS A 151 -0.70 -0.33 5.73
C HIS A 151 -1.09 0.75 6.74
N ILE A 152 -0.84 1.99 6.37
CA ILE A 152 -1.29 3.18 7.08
C ILE A 152 -2.60 3.61 6.42
N ALA A 153 -3.73 3.30 7.07
CA ALA A 153 -5.07 3.45 6.50
C ALA A 153 -5.50 4.92 6.36
N PRO A 154 -6.61 5.22 5.66
CA PRO A 154 -7.04 6.59 5.40
C PRO A 154 -7.13 7.46 6.65
N GLY A 155 -6.57 8.67 6.59
CA GLY A 155 -6.62 9.66 7.67
C GLY A 155 -5.88 9.26 8.95
N CYS A 156 -5.08 8.21 8.94
CA CYS A 156 -4.25 7.83 10.08
C CYS A 156 -3.12 8.85 10.28
N THR A 157 -2.78 9.17 11.52
CA THR A 157 -1.70 10.09 11.86
C THR A 157 -0.68 9.40 12.76
N LEU A 158 0.55 9.31 12.28
CA LEU A 158 1.69 8.87 13.07
C LEU A 158 2.47 10.12 13.51
N SER A 159 2.84 10.20 14.80
CA SER A 159 3.77 11.21 15.28
C SER A 159 5.22 10.74 15.06
N GLY A 160 6.20 11.65 15.10
CA GLY A 160 7.57 11.36 14.72
C GLY A 160 8.24 10.17 15.45
N GLY A 161 9.06 9.43 14.73
CA GLY A 161 9.83 8.29 15.23
C GLY A 161 9.01 7.02 15.47
N VAL A 162 7.80 6.92 14.94
CA VAL A 162 6.98 5.71 15.00
C VAL A 162 7.56 4.63 14.11
N ARG A 163 7.56 3.38 14.59
CA ARG A 163 7.89 2.21 13.79
C ARG A 163 6.67 1.34 13.59
N VAL A 164 6.26 1.16 12.35
CA VAL A 164 5.21 0.22 11.95
C VAL A 164 5.87 -0.96 11.27
N CYS A 165 5.90 -2.10 11.96
CA CYS A 165 6.62 -3.28 11.51
C CYS A 165 5.89 -3.98 10.35
N ARG A 166 6.60 -4.93 9.72
CA ARG A 166 6.17 -5.67 8.52
C ARG A 166 4.74 -6.18 8.64
N GLY A 167 3.94 -5.90 7.62
CA GLY A 167 2.56 -6.40 7.51
C GLY A 167 1.57 -5.83 8.50
N ALA A 168 1.98 -4.93 9.40
CA ALA A 168 1.06 -4.31 10.36
C ALA A 168 0.07 -3.37 9.67
N HIS A 169 -1.13 -3.28 10.23
CA HIS A 169 -2.20 -2.41 9.75
C HIS A 169 -2.57 -1.39 10.82
N VAL A 170 -2.48 -0.11 10.48
CA VAL A 170 -2.94 0.99 11.34
C VAL A 170 -4.22 1.54 10.76
N GLY A 171 -5.33 1.31 11.46
CA GLY A 171 -6.70 1.53 10.99
C GLY A 171 -7.06 2.99 10.72
N THR A 172 -8.07 3.19 9.88
CA THR A 172 -8.60 4.49 9.45
C THR A 172 -8.78 5.45 10.63
N GLY A 173 -8.21 6.66 10.53
CA GLY A 173 -8.34 7.71 11.54
C GLY A 173 -7.66 7.42 12.87
N ALA A 174 -6.81 6.40 12.97
CA ALA A 174 -6.04 6.16 14.19
C ALA A 174 -4.94 7.21 14.38
N ALA A 175 -4.65 7.55 15.63
CA ALA A 175 -3.57 8.45 16.02
C ALA A 175 -2.53 7.69 16.85
N VAL A 176 -1.26 7.77 16.47
CA VAL A 176 -0.16 7.05 17.13
C VAL A 176 0.82 8.04 17.72
N ARG A 177 1.09 7.90 19.03
CA ARG A 177 2.03 8.73 19.77
C ARG A 177 3.46 8.49 19.26
N GLN A 178 4.30 9.52 19.36
CA GLN A 178 5.72 9.48 19.01
C GLN A 178 6.48 8.30 19.65
N ASN A 179 7.45 7.75 18.90
CA ASN A 179 8.33 6.67 19.30
C ASN A 179 7.63 5.36 19.71
N VAL A 180 6.39 5.16 19.29
CA VAL A 180 5.64 3.90 19.50
C VAL A 180 6.04 2.90 18.43
N VAL A 181 6.14 1.61 18.83
CA VAL A 181 6.33 0.48 17.92
C VAL A 181 5.01 -0.27 17.75
N ILE A 182 4.56 -0.40 16.50
CA ILE A 182 3.45 -1.30 16.13
C ILE A 182 4.09 -2.58 15.60
N GLY A 183 3.94 -3.68 16.35
CA GLY A 183 4.58 -4.96 16.06
C GLY A 183 4.16 -5.57 14.72
N ALA A 184 4.99 -6.48 14.19
CA ALA A 184 4.71 -7.13 12.90
C ALA A 184 3.33 -7.80 12.89
N GLU A 185 2.59 -7.64 11.79
CA GLU A 185 1.24 -8.21 11.58
C GLU A 185 0.18 -7.75 12.62
N ALA A 186 0.52 -6.78 13.47
CA ALA A 186 -0.46 -6.21 14.39
C ALA A 186 -1.55 -5.43 13.63
N ILE A 187 -2.76 -5.45 14.17
CA ILE A 187 -3.91 -4.71 13.64
C ILE A 187 -4.36 -3.69 14.67
N VAL A 188 -4.19 -2.42 14.35
CA VAL A 188 -4.76 -1.31 15.11
C VAL A 188 -6.11 -0.96 14.51
N GLY A 189 -7.17 -0.99 15.32
CA GLY A 189 -8.54 -0.72 14.89
C GLY A 189 -8.79 0.74 14.54
N VAL A 190 -9.88 0.98 13.83
CA VAL A 190 -10.35 2.30 13.35
C VAL A 190 -10.50 3.28 14.53
N GLY A 191 -10.04 4.54 14.36
CA GLY A 191 -10.22 5.62 15.34
C GLY A 191 -9.45 5.43 16.64
N SER A 192 -8.50 4.51 16.70
CA SER A 192 -7.75 4.22 17.92
C SER A 192 -6.75 5.32 18.28
N VAL A 193 -6.53 5.53 19.59
CA VAL A 193 -5.48 6.42 20.11
C VAL A 193 -4.40 5.56 20.77
N VAL A 194 -3.31 5.34 20.04
CA VAL A 194 -2.21 4.44 20.46
C VAL A 194 -1.17 5.22 21.25
N LEU A 195 -1.03 4.91 22.52
CA LEU A 195 -0.13 5.59 23.46
C LEU A 195 1.06 4.72 23.89
N LYS A 196 1.07 3.43 23.55
CA LYS A 196 2.10 2.45 23.92
C LYS A 196 2.32 1.50 22.77
N ASP A 197 3.43 0.79 22.78
CA ASP A 197 3.75 -0.27 21.83
C ASP A 197 2.63 -1.32 21.77
N ILE A 198 2.45 -1.88 20.58
CA ILE A 198 1.51 -2.97 20.29
C ILE A 198 2.34 -4.20 19.93
N ALA A 199 2.06 -5.33 20.57
CA ALA A 199 2.78 -6.57 20.35
C ALA A 199 2.58 -7.12 18.93
N PRO A 200 3.55 -7.89 18.38
CA PRO A 200 3.38 -8.56 17.08
C PRO A 200 2.13 -9.45 17.06
N GLY A 201 1.38 -9.42 15.96
CA GLY A 201 0.16 -10.19 15.76
C GLY A 201 -1.03 -9.78 16.62
N ALA A 202 -0.90 -8.76 17.47
CA ALA A 202 -1.98 -8.32 18.35
C ALA A 202 -3.06 -7.56 17.57
N VAL A 203 -4.31 -7.70 17.98
CA VAL A 203 -5.42 -6.84 17.59
C VAL A 203 -5.67 -5.85 18.74
N ALA A 204 -5.56 -4.56 18.46
CA ALA A 204 -5.68 -3.51 19.46
C ALA A 204 -6.61 -2.40 18.98
N TYR A 205 -7.48 -1.88 19.83
CA TYR A 205 -8.36 -0.76 19.48
C TYR A 205 -8.84 0.05 20.69
N GLY A 206 -9.43 1.20 20.43
CA GLY A 206 -10.08 2.08 21.39
C GLY A 206 -9.31 3.37 21.69
N ASN A 207 -9.87 4.18 22.58
CA ASN A 207 -9.28 5.41 23.11
C ASN A 207 -9.31 5.40 24.64
N PRO A 208 -8.20 5.16 25.33
CA PRO A 208 -6.90 4.79 24.79
C PRO A 208 -6.90 3.36 24.21
N CYS A 209 -6.09 3.14 23.17
CA CYS A 209 -5.94 1.85 22.51
C CYS A 209 -5.43 0.77 23.48
N ARG A 210 -6.02 -0.43 23.41
CA ARG A 210 -5.64 -1.60 24.21
C ARG A 210 -5.64 -2.84 23.33
N GLU A 211 -4.68 -3.72 23.55
CA GLU A 211 -4.69 -5.05 22.98
C GLU A 211 -5.89 -5.83 23.50
N GLN A 212 -6.55 -6.52 22.60
CA GLN A 212 -7.72 -7.36 22.91
C GLN A 212 -7.29 -8.82 22.93
N LYS A 213 -7.78 -9.56 23.93
CA LYS A 213 -7.63 -11.01 23.93
C LYS A 213 -8.53 -11.56 22.84
N HIS A 214 -7.91 -12.08 21.77
CA HIS A 214 -8.52 -12.77 20.63
C HIS A 214 -10.05 -12.69 20.54
N ILE A 215 -10.52 -11.87 19.58
CA ILE A 215 -11.84 -12.03 19.01
C ILE A 215 -11.60 -12.60 17.60
N ILE A 216 -11.57 -13.92 17.51
CA ILE A 216 -11.83 -14.70 16.30
C ILE A 216 -12.82 -15.77 16.70
#